data_7f18e51bbda5a88c24cc20c43aa1f46b
#
_entry.id   7f18e51bbda5a88c24cc20c43aa1f46b
#
_cell.length_a   1.000
_cell.length_b   1.000
_cell.length_c   1.000
_cell.angle_alpha   90.00
_cell.angle_beta   90.00
_cell.angle_gamma   90.00
#
_symmetry.space_group_name_H-M   'P 1'
#
loop_
_entity.id
_entity.type
_entity.pdbx_description
1 polymer ?
#
loop_
_entity_poly.entity_id
_entity_poly.type
_entity_poly.pdbx_seq_one_letter_code
_entity_poly.pdbx_strand_id
1 'polypeptide(L)'
;PAGHSQPGSRLVPCAPPGPAQLSEFVAELGLRQERIVLEITERVAIQEWESFKKVLHDFRKHGFKIAIDDMGAGYSSLQAIAELEPDFLKFDISLVRNIHENLIKIGLLETLVSLSNKINAKVIAEGIEEKDEYQALRNLGVDLGQGYFFAVPSPDFPAVNSKALAE
;
A
#
# COMPACT_ATOMS: atom_id res chain seq x y z
N PRO A 1 -7.27 -28.86 -44.51
CA PRO A 1 -6.48 -28.66 -43.33
C PRO A 1 -6.82 -27.32 -42.72
N ALA A 2 -7.44 -27.39 -41.54
CA ALA A 2 -7.93 -26.24 -40.81
C ALA A 2 -6.74 -25.58 -40.12
N GLY A 3 -6.51 -24.29 -40.45
CA GLY A 3 -5.54 -23.46 -39.76
C GLY A 3 -6.03 -23.11 -38.34
N HIS A 4 -5.31 -23.58 -37.34
CA HIS A 4 -5.47 -23.12 -35.97
C HIS A 4 -4.84 -21.73 -35.86
N SER A 5 -5.67 -20.69 -35.83
CA SER A 5 -5.25 -19.37 -35.39
C SER A 5 -5.05 -19.41 -33.89
N GLN A 6 -3.79 -19.31 -33.45
CA GLN A 6 -3.45 -19.07 -32.06
C GLN A 6 -4.00 -17.71 -31.61
N PRO A 7 -4.57 -17.57 -30.41
CA PRO A 7 -4.93 -16.28 -29.87
C PRO A 7 -3.66 -15.44 -29.71
N GLY A 8 -3.64 -14.28 -30.36
CA GLY A 8 -2.50 -13.38 -30.37
C GLY A 8 -2.09 -13.00 -28.94
N SER A 9 -0.81 -13.21 -28.62
CA SER A 9 -0.17 -12.69 -27.42
C SER A 9 -0.32 -11.16 -27.46
N ARG A 10 -1.19 -10.62 -26.61
CA ARG A 10 -1.20 -9.17 -26.35
C ARG A 10 0.15 -8.84 -25.72
N LEU A 11 1.00 -8.17 -26.48
CA LEU A 11 2.21 -7.57 -25.96
C LEU A 11 1.78 -6.55 -24.89
N VAL A 12 2.18 -6.77 -23.65
CA VAL A 12 2.00 -5.80 -22.58
C VAL A 12 2.86 -4.59 -22.94
N PRO A 13 2.33 -3.36 -22.99
CA PRO A 13 3.13 -2.17 -23.28
C PRO A 13 4.29 -2.08 -22.30
N CYS A 14 5.49 -1.74 -22.77
CA CYS A 14 6.69 -1.61 -21.95
C CYS A 14 6.64 -0.38 -21.00
N ALA A 15 5.69 0.53 -21.21
CA ALA A 15 5.41 1.67 -20.35
C ALA A 15 4.17 1.38 -19.47
N PRO A 16 4.17 1.82 -18.20
CA PRO A 16 2.99 1.68 -17.35
C PRO A 16 1.79 2.37 -18.00
N PRO A 17 0.57 1.80 -17.88
CA PRO A 17 -0.62 2.40 -18.47
C PRO A 17 -0.90 3.77 -17.83
N GLY A 18 -1.32 4.73 -18.67
CA GLY A 18 -1.78 6.02 -18.17
C GLY A 18 -3.11 5.91 -17.41
N PRO A 19 -3.53 6.99 -16.71
CA PRO A 19 -4.72 6.97 -15.85
C PRO A 19 -6.00 6.51 -16.56
N ALA A 20 -6.24 7.00 -17.78
CA ALA A 20 -7.42 6.63 -18.57
C ALA A 20 -7.40 5.15 -18.99
N GLN A 21 -6.24 4.65 -19.47
CA GLN A 21 -6.10 3.26 -19.89
C GLN A 21 -6.29 2.29 -18.71
N LEU A 22 -5.71 2.61 -17.54
CA LEU A 22 -5.91 1.80 -16.35
C LEU A 22 -7.36 1.83 -15.88
N SER A 23 -8.02 3.00 -15.96
CA SER A 23 -9.43 3.15 -15.60
C SER A 23 -10.34 2.30 -16.49
N GLU A 24 -10.11 2.30 -17.80
CA GLU A 24 -10.84 1.44 -18.75
C GLU A 24 -10.63 -0.05 -18.43
N PHE A 25 -9.39 -0.46 -18.22
CA PHE A 25 -9.06 -1.84 -17.88
C PHE A 25 -9.73 -2.31 -16.59
N VAL A 26 -9.71 -1.48 -15.55
CA VAL A 26 -10.38 -1.77 -14.26
C VAL A 26 -11.90 -1.90 -14.45
N ALA A 27 -12.50 -1.03 -15.26
CA ALA A 27 -13.93 -1.07 -15.57
C ALA A 27 -14.31 -2.32 -16.38
N GLU A 28 -13.49 -2.76 -17.35
CA GLU A 28 -13.69 -4.00 -18.10
C GLU A 28 -13.71 -5.24 -17.20
N LEU A 29 -12.98 -5.20 -16.07
CA LEU A 29 -12.99 -6.25 -15.05
C LEU A 29 -14.19 -6.16 -14.09
N GLY A 30 -15.10 -5.18 -14.26
CA GLY A 30 -16.24 -4.96 -13.38
C GLY A 30 -15.85 -4.41 -12.00
N LEU A 31 -14.65 -3.85 -11.87
CA LEU A 31 -14.14 -3.26 -10.62
C LEU A 31 -14.35 -1.74 -10.62
N ARG A 32 -14.48 -1.18 -9.42
CA ARG A 32 -14.51 0.28 -9.23
C ARG A 32 -13.10 0.77 -8.93
N GLN A 33 -12.72 1.91 -9.52
CA GLN A 33 -11.40 2.51 -9.38
C GLN A 33 -11.05 2.84 -7.91
N GLU A 34 -12.05 3.23 -7.10
CA GLU A 34 -11.86 3.55 -5.67
C GLU A 34 -11.44 2.33 -4.84
N ARG A 35 -11.52 1.11 -5.40
CA ARG A 35 -11.03 -0.12 -4.77
C ARG A 35 -9.60 -0.47 -5.16
N ILE A 36 -9.00 0.30 -6.04
CA ILE A 36 -7.62 0.10 -6.49
C ILE A 36 -6.72 1.12 -5.80
N VAL A 37 -5.68 0.62 -5.20
CA VAL A 37 -4.63 1.43 -4.56
C VAL A 37 -3.38 1.34 -5.40
N LEU A 38 -2.83 2.49 -5.77
CA LEU A 38 -1.54 2.59 -6.46
C LEU A 38 -0.46 2.81 -5.40
N GLU A 39 0.47 1.88 -5.31
CA GLU A 39 1.57 1.95 -4.37
C GLU A 39 2.78 2.63 -5.01
N ILE A 40 3.35 3.58 -4.28
CA ILE A 40 4.48 4.38 -4.70
C ILE A 40 5.58 4.16 -3.69
N THR A 41 6.68 3.55 -4.15
CA THR A 41 7.85 3.43 -3.29
C THR A 41 8.52 4.79 -3.12
N GLU A 42 8.98 5.07 -1.92
CA GLU A 42 9.65 6.31 -1.53
C GLU A 42 10.75 6.77 -2.52
N ARG A 43 11.45 5.79 -3.15
CA ARG A 43 12.60 6.05 -4.03
C ARG A 43 12.24 6.69 -5.37
N VAL A 44 11.01 6.50 -5.86
CA VAL A 44 10.58 6.99 -7.18
C VAL A 44 10.25 8.49 -7.16
N ALA A 45 9.90 9.02 -6.01
CA ALA A 45 9.38 10.37 -5.86
C ALA A 45 10.41 11.51 -6.06
N ILE A 46 11.74 11.23 -6.09
CA ILE A 46 12.75 12.28 -5.91
C ILE A 46 13.20 12.96 -7.22
N GLN A 47 13.12 12.33 -8.37
CA GLN A 47 13.81 12.84 -9.57
C GLN A 47 13.00 13.76 -10.49
N GLU A 48 11.65 13.65 -10.51
CA GLU A 48 10.80 14.51 -11.37
C GLU A 48 9.49 14.89 -10.66
N TRP A 49 9.60 15.50 -9.51
CA TRP A 49 8.53 15.73 -8.58
C TRP A 49 7.27 16.39 -9.15
N GLU A 50 7.45 17.47 -9.90
CA GLU A 50 6.32 18.22 -10.47
C GLU A 50 5.56 17.43 -11.57
N SER A 51 6.28 16.68 -12.41
CA SER A 51 5.67 15.84 -13.43
C SER A 51 4.93 14.67 -12.78
N PHE A 52 5.52 14.09 -11.73
CA PHE A 52 4.94 12.98 -11.00
C PHE A 52 3.65 13.37 -10.26
N LYS A 53 3.61 14.52 -9.60
CA LYS A 53 2.40 15.06 -8.97
C LYS A 53 1.23 15.20 -9.95
N LYS A 54 1.48 15.68 -11.17
CA LYS A 54 0.45 15.82 -12.19
C LYS A 54 -0.14 14.45 -12.55
N VAL A 55 0.70 13.44 -12.75
CA VAL A 55 0.26 12.08 -13.05
C VAL A 55 -0.59 11.52 -11.90
N LEU A 56 -0.15 11.67 -10.65
CA LEU A 56 -0.92 11.21 -9.50
C LEU A 56 -2.26 11.93 -9.34
N HIS A 57 -2.27 13.25 -9.57
CA HIS A 57 -3.51 14.02 -9.56
C HIS A 57 -4.50 13.50 -10.61
N ASP A 58 -4.02 13.12 -11.80
CA ASP A 58 -4.87 12.55 -12.83
C ASP A 58 -5.38 11.14 -12.46
N PHE A 59 -4.58 10.29 -11.81
CA PHE A 59 -5.07 9.03 -11.24
C PHE A 59 -6.17 9.26 -10.19
N ARG A 60 -6.00 10.22 -9.30
CA ARG A 60 -7.03 10.58 -8.31
C ARG A 60 -8.34 11.06 -8.95
N LYS A 61 -8.27 11.86 -10.01
CA LYS A 61 -9.48 12.27 -10.77
C LYS A 61 -10.25 11.07 -11.32
N HIS A 62 -9.58 9.98 -11.62
CA HIS A 62 -10.21 8.72 -12.04
C HIS A 62 -10.68 7.85 -10.87
N GLY A 63 -10.50 8.29 -9.62
CA GLY A 63 -10.97 7.60 -8.42
C GLY A 63 -9.97 6.65 -7.77
N PHE A 64 -8.76 6.49 -8.33
CA PHE A 64 -7.71 5.66 -7.73
C PHE A 64 -7.22 6.22 -6.40
N LYS A 65 -6.87 5.31 -5.49
CA LYS A 65 -6.26 5.63 -4.20
C LYS A 65 -4.74 5.53 -4.30
N ILE A 66 -4.05 6.30 -3.46
CA ILE A 66 -2.58 6.37 -3.45
C ILE A 66 -2.06 5.89 -2.10
N ALA A 67 -1.08 5.00 -2.12
CA ALA A 67 -0.31 4.60 -0.94
C ALA A 67 1.17 4.96 -1.10
N ILE A 68 1.79 5.43 -0.02
CA ILE A 68 3.25 5.49 0.08
C ILE A 68 3.71 4.18 0.71
N ASP A 69 4.57 3.47 -0.02
CA ASP A 69 5.10 2.16 0.35
C ASP A 69 6.51 2.23 0.93
N ASP A 70 6.93 1.18 1.64
CA ASP A 70 8.25 1.01 2.24
C ASP A 70 8.62 2.12 3.26
N MET A 71 7.66 2.69 3.97
CA MET A 71 7.95 3.72 4.96
C MET A 71 8.78 3.16 6.13
N GLY A 72 9.93 3.76 6.33
CA GLY A 72 10.90 3.35 7.35
C GLY A 72 12.17 2.73 6.80
N ALA A 73 12.18 2.34 5.52
CA ALA A 73 13.37 1.82 4.86
C ALA A 73 14.32 2.91 4.34
N GLY A 74 13.92 4.20 4.36
CA GLY A 74 14.66 5.33 3.80
C GLY A 74 14.46 6.67 4.51
N TYR A 75 15.06 7.75 3.95
CA TYR A 75 15.11 9.09 4.58
C TYR A 75 14.11 10.11 4.03
N SER A 76 13.34 9.80 2.99
CA SER A 76 12.53 10.77 2.24
C SER A 76 11.03 10.74 2.58
N SER A 77 10.59 9.84 3.48
CA SER A 77 9.19 9.54 3.76
C SER A 77 8.34 10.78 4.12
N LEU A 78 8.86 11.69 4.96
CA LEU A 78 8.09 12.86 5.41
C LEU A 78 7.83 13.86 4.28
N GLN A 79 8.80 14.06 3.39
CA GLN A 79 8.60 14.92 2.22
C GLN A 79 7.56 14.32 1.28
N ALA A 80 7.62 13.01 1.02
CA ALA A 80 6.65 12.31 0.20
C ALA A 80 5.22 12.44 0.76
N ILE A 81 5.06 12.29 2.08
CA ILE A 81 3.76 12.49 2.74
C ILE A 81 3.23 13.92 2.50
N ALA A 82 4.06 14.93 2.75
CA ALA A 82 3.66 16.32 2.63
C ALA A 82 3.26 16.73 1.20
N GLU A 83 3.92 16.14 0.22
CA GLU A 83 3.76 16.51 -1.19
C GLU A 83 2.70 15.67 -1.92
N LEU A 84 2.54 14.40 -1.54
CA LEU A 84 1.64 13.47 -2.23
C LEU A 84 0.26 13.38 -1.59
N GLU A 85 0.09 13.81 -0.34
CA GLU A 85 -1.17 13.71 0.40
C GLU A 85 -1.83 12.31 0.24
N PRO A 86 -1.14 11.22 0.63
CA PRO A 86 -1.56 9.87 0.33
C PRO A 86 -2.85 9.48 1.05
N ASP A 87 -3.58 8.50 0.50
CA ASP A 87 -4.72 7.87 1.19
C ASP A 87 -4.25 6.82 2.20
N PHE A 88 -3.07 6.20 1.96
CA PHE A 88 -2.50 5.17 2.83
C PHE A 88 -1.00 5.37 3.04
N LEU A 89 -0.54 5.04 4.24
CA LEU A 89 0.87 4.94 4.61
C LEU A 89 1.15 3.49 4.98
N LYS A 90 2.10 2.83 4.28
CA LYS A 90 2.47 1.43 4.53
C LYS A 90 3.78 1.39 5.32
N PHE A 91 3.73 0.87 6.54
CA PHE A 91 4.90 0.72 7.39
C PHE A 91 5.60 -0.60 7.06
N ASP A 92 6.85 -0.47 6.61
CA ASP A 92 7.70 -1.60 6.27
C ASP A 92 7.94 -2.53 7.47
N ILE A 93 8.20 -3.81 7.19
CA ILE A 93 8.49 -4.84 8.19
C ILE A 93 9.63 -4.43 9.15
N SER A 94 10.59 -3.62 8.70
CA SER A 94 11.69 -3.15 9.55
C SER A 94 11.22 -2.29 10.72
N LEU A 95 10.11 -1.55 10.57
CA LEU A 95 9.47 -0.80 11.65
C LEU A 95 8.61 -1.70 12.53
N VAL A 96 7.96 -2.70 11.94
CA VAL A 96 6.98 -3.58 12.59
C VAL A 96 7.68 -4.65 13.44
N ARG A 97 8.77 -5.25 12.93
CA ARG A 97 9.46 -6.35 13.57
C ARG A 97 9.95 -6.00 14.98
N ASN A 98 9.53 -6.81 15.99
CA ASN A 98 9.84 -6.64 17.40
C ASN A 98 9.48 -5.24 17.95
N ILE A 99 8.44 -4.61 17.44
CA ILE A 99 8.03 -3.27 17.88
C ILE A 99 7.70 -3.24 19.37
N HIS A 100 7.06 -4.28 19.90
CA HIS A 100 6.66 -4.41 21.30
C HIS A 100 7.84 -4.32 22.29
N GLU A 101 9.07 -4.57 21.83
CA GLU A 101 10.29 -4.50 22.64
C GLU A 101 11.12 -3.22 22.39
N ASN A 102 10.69 -2.34 21.47
CA ASN A 102 11.50 -1.21 21.03
C ASN A 102 10.80 0.14 21.22
N LEU A 103 11.10 0.83 22.31
CA LEU A 103 10.52 2.13 22.65
C LEU A 103 10.75 3.21 21.58
N ILE A 104 11.86 3.13 20.84
CA ILE A 104 12.14 4.12 19.78
C ILE A 104 11.20 3.88 18.60
N LYS A 105 10.99 2.62 18.19
CA LYS A 105 10.03 2.29 17.14
C LYS A 105 8.61 2.68 17.55
N ILE A 106 8.22 2.39 18.80
CA ILE A 106 6.92 2.78 19.34
C ILE A 106 6.72 4.29 19.19
N GLY A 107 7.64 5.13 19.71
CA GLY A 107 7.52 6.59 19.64
C GLY A 107 7.52 7.12 18.20
N LEU A 108 8.27 6.49 17.30
CA LEU A 108 8.25 6.83 15.87
C LEU A 108 6.88 6.54 15.25
N LEU A 109 6.34 5.32 15.48
CA LEU A 109 5.04 4.94 14.94
C LEU A 109 3.89 5.77 15.53
N GLU A 110 3.92 6.08 16.83
CA GLU A 110 2.96 7.01 17.44
C GLU A 110 2.93 8.35 16.70
N THR A 111 4.10 8.88 16.38
CA THR A 111 4.23 10.14 15.65
C THR A 111 3.65 10.04 14.25
N LEU A 112 3.97 8.95 13.52
CA LEU A 112 3.49 8.73 12.16
C LEU A 112 1.98 8.46 12.11
N VAL A 113 1.42 7.69 13.05
CA VAL A 113 -0.02 7.48 13.19
C VAL A 113 -0.74 8.79 13.54
N SER A 114 -0.16 9.62 14.42
CA SER A 114 -0.73 10.94 14.71
C SER A 114 -0.72 11.84 13.47
N LEU A 115 0.34 11.79 12.66
CA LEU A 115 0.42 12.54 11.41
C LEU A 115 -0.61 12.04 10.40
N SER A 116 -0.73 10.72 10.21
CA SER A 116 -1.69 10.13 9.27
C SER A 116 -3.12 10.54 9.59
N ASN A 117 -3.50 10.54 10.87
CA ASN A 117 -4.80 11.02 11.32
C ASN A 117 -5.06 12.48 10.96
N LYS A 118 -4.04 13.36 11.08
CA LYS A 118 -4.17 14.80 10.74
C LYS A 118 -4.37 15.03 9.24
N ILE A 119 -3.80 14.20 8.40
CA ILE A 119 -3.94 14.29 6.93
C ILE A 119 -5.06 13.41 6.38
N ASN A 120 -5.81 12.73 7.26
CA ASN A 120 -6.87 11.79 6.90
C ASN A 120 -6.40 10.60 6.03
N ALA A 121 -5.15 10.17 6.21
CA ALA A 121 -4.60 8.95 5.64
C ALA A 121 -4.78 7.77 6.61
N LYS A 122 -4.86 6.55 6.09
CA LYS A 122 -4.88 5.33 6.89
C LYS A 122 -3.51 4.68 6.93
N VAL A 123 -3.20 4.04 8.05
CA VAL A 123 -1.94 3.32 8.23
C VAL A 123 -2.15 1.83 8.01
N ILE A 124 -1.24 1.21 7.25
CA ILE A 124 -1.14 -0.23 7.04
C ILE A 124 0.22 -0.69 7.59
N ALA A 125 0.22 -1.60 8.56
CA ALA A 125 1.45 -2.24 9.03
C ALA A 125 1.68 -3.55 8.29
N GLU A 126 2.89 -3.74 7.78
CA GLU A 126 3.27 -4.89 6.97
C GLU A 126 4.16 -5.88 7.72
N GLY A 127 4.07 -7.16 7.33
CA GLY A 127 4.95 -8.20 7.86
C GLY A 127 4.70 -8.54 9.32
N ILE A 128 3.47 -8.37 9.83
CA ILE A 128 3.10 -8.82 11.17
C ILE A 128 3.17 -10.34 11.22
N GLU A 129 3.99 -10.89 12.12
CA GLU A 129 4.15 -12.34 12.29
C GLU A 129 3.77 -12.80 13.70
N GLU A 130 3.88 -11.93 14.69
CA GLU A 130 3.68 -12.28 16.10
C GLU A 130 2.48 -11.53 16.72
N LYS A 131 1.86 -12.18 17.72
CA LYS A 131 0.74 -11.60 18.46
C LYS A 131 1.11 -10.30 19.17
N ASP A 132 2.30 -10.25 19.75
CA ASP A 132 2.77 -9.08 20.51
C ASP A 132 3.04 -7.89 19.60
N GLU A 133 3.51 -8.12 18.37
CA GLU A 133 3.61 -7.09 17.32
C GLU A 133 2.23 -6.54 16.97
N TYR A 134 1.26 -7.44 16.69
CA TYR A 134 -0.11 -7.07 16.39
C TYR A 134 -0.75 -6.24 17.52
N GLN A 135 -0.58 -6.67 18.76
CA GLN A 135 -1.14 -6.00 19.92
C GLN A 135 -0.55 -4.60 20.14
N ALA A 136 0.78 -4.46 19.99
CA ALA A 136 1.45 -3.18 20.04
C ALA A 136 0.94 -2.21 18.96
N LEU A 137 0.85 -2.67 17.71
CA LEU A 137 0.35 -1.87 16.58
C LEU A 137 -1.11 -1.45 16.75
N ARG A 138 -1.96 -2.36 17.22
CA ARG A 138 -3.36 -2.07 17.55
C ARG A 138 -3.48 -0.99 18.62
N ASN A 139 -2.66 -1.06 19.68
CA ASN A 139 -2.65 -0.07 20.77
C ASN A 139 -2.16 1.30 20.28
N LEU A 140 -1.29 1.34 19.27
CA LEU A 140 -0.83 2.56 18.62
C LEU A 140 -1.87 3.19 17.69
N GLY A 141 -2.98 2.50 17.41
CA GLY A 141 -4.04 3.00 16.53
C GLY A 141 -3.78 2.79 15.05
N VAL A 142 -2.98 1.79 14.67
CA VAL A 142 -2.79 1.38 13.28
C VAL A 142 -4.13 0.83 12.74
N ASP A 143 -4.56 1.32 11.56
CA ASP A 143 -5.87 1.01 10.99
C ASP A 143 -5.96 -0.40 10.40
N LEU A 144 -4.92 -0.83 9.70
CA LEU A 144 -4.88 -2.07 8.93
C LEU A 144 -3.55 -2.79 9.15
N GLY A 145 -3.58 -4.11 9.06
CA GLY A 145 -2.38 -4.93 9.17
C GLY A 145 -2.38 -6.07 8.15
N GLN A 146 -1.20 -6.41 7.67
CA GLN A 146 -0.97 -7.60 6.85
C GLN A 146 0.27 -8.36 7.32
N GLY A 147 0.27 -9.67 7.13
CA GLY A 147 1.40 -10.52 7.49
C GLY A 147 0.99 -11.96 7.80
N TYR A 148 1.97 -12.79 8.07
CA TYR A 148 1.77 -14.24 8.32
C TYR A 148 1.00 -14.53 9.61
N PHE A 149 0.91 -13.57 10.50
CA PHE A 149 0.05 -13.67 11.68
C PHE A 149 -1.42 -13.86 11.29
N PHE A 150 -1.87 -13.24 10.23
CA PHE A 150 -3.25 -13.34 9.74
C PHE A 150 -3.44 -14.51 8.79
N ALA A 151 -2.60 -14.62 7.77
CA ALA A 151 -2.62 -15.69 6.78
C ALA A 151 -1.32 -15.73 5.98
N VAL A 152 -0.93 -16.95 5.57
CA VAL A 152 0.17 -17.15 4.61
C VAL A 152 -0.39 -17.00 3.20
N PRO A 153 0.33 -16.35 2.26
CA PRO A 153 -0.09 -16.28 0.86
C PRO A 153 -0.39 -17.64 0.26
N SER A 154 -1.51 -17.75 -0.45
CA SER A 154 -1.92 -18.96 -1.17
C SER A 154 -2.55 -18.60 -2.52
N PRO A 155 -2.66 -19.54 -3.49
CA PRO A 155 -3.33 -19.28 -4.77
C PRO A 155 -4.78 -18.83 -4.62
N ASP A 156 -5.48 -19.37 -3.62
CA ASP A 156 -6.83 -18.94 -3.23
C ASP A 156 -6.75 -17.98 -2.07
N PHE A 157 -7.82 -17.17 -1.85
CA PHE A 157 -7.88 -16.30 -0.69
C PHE A 157 -7.90 -17.13 0.59
N PRO A 158 -6.84 -17.10 1.43
CA PRO A 158 -6.79 -17.88 2.64
C PRO A 158 -7.80 -17.37 3.67
N ALA A 159 -8.35 -18.26 4.47
CA ALA A 159 -9.13 -17.86 5.63
C ALA A 159 -8.24 -17.12 6.63
N VAL A 160 -8.68 -15.95 7.07
CA VAL A 160 -7.97 -15.20 8.12
C VAL A 160 -8.01 -16.01 9.42
N ASN A 161 -6.89 -16.05 10.12
CA ASN A 161 -6.78 -16.69 11.43
C ASN A 161 -7.68 -15.97 12.44
N SER A 162 -8.93 -16.44 12.59
CA SER A 162 -9.93 -15.82 13.46
C SER A 162 -9.53 -15.86 14.95
N LYS A 163 -8.67 -16.81 15.37
CA LYS A 163 -8.13 -16.85 16.72
C LYS A 163 -7.16 -15.69 17.01
N ALA A 164 -6.56 -15.12 15.99
CA ALA A 164 -5.68 -13.95 16.09
C ALA A 164 -6.48 -12.66 16.39
N LEU A 165 -7.75 -12.61 15.99
CA LEU A 165 -8.61 -11.43 16.09
C LEU A 165 -9.54 -11.45 17.31
N ALA A 166 -9.57 -12.56 18.07
CA ALA A 166 -10.59 -12.82 19.11
C ALA A 166 -10.24 -12.29 20.51
N GLU A 167 -9.19 -11.46 20.66
CA GLU A 167 -8.83 -10.84 21.95
C GLU A 167 -8.64 -9.30 21.78
#